data_85250308cfe98bb2025b5f780f5491d3
#
_entry.id   85250308cfe98bb2025b5f780f5491d3
#
_cell.length_a   1.000
_cell.length_b   1.000
_cell.length_c   1.000
_cell.angle_alpha   90.00
_cell.angle_beta   90.00
_cell.angle_gamma   90.00
#
_symmetry.space_group_name_H-M   'P 1'
#
loop_
_entity.id
_entity.type
_entity.pdbx_description
1 polymer ?
#
loop_
_entity_poly.entity_id
_entity_poly.type
_entity_poly.pdbx_seq_one_letter_code
_entity_poly.pdbx_strand_id
1 'polypeptide(L)'
;DEAAILSLMEAALGDTERGLGSAGLRIEDDALRRIASLSSGDARSALNILELAAAIALDESAISGGTDSAPPIGEAEVAEAAQRRTLLYDKTGEEHYNIISALHKTLRSSDPDAALYWLGRMLEAGEDPMYILRRLVRFATEDVGLADPQALTLAMAAQQAFHFIGLPEGKLAIAELTVYLAAAPKSDAVYRAYGRVKRAIDEHPAESVPKHLRNAPTNLMKELDYGKGYQHAHQFDDAVVEM
;
A
#
# COMPACT_ATOMS: atom_id res chain seq x y z
N ASP A 1 1.09 18.83 -23.30
CA ASP A 1 0.96 19.09 -24.74
C ASP A 1 1.64 17.95 -25.49
N GLU A 2 0.93 17.33 -26.44
CA GLU A 2 1.38 16.17 -27.20
C GLU A 2 2.66 16.46 -28.01
N ALA A 3 2.74 17.66 -28.60
CA ALA A 3 3.92 18.09 -29.34
C ALA A 3 5.19 18.18 -28.47
N ALA A 4 5.04 18.61 -27.22
CA ALA A 4 6.15 18.66 -26.28
C ALA A 4 6.61 17.24 -25.85
N ILE A 5 5.68 16.30 -25.74
CA ILE A 5 5.98 14.90 -25.44
C ILE A 5 6.75 14.26 -26.61
N LEU A 6 6.32 14.49 -27.85
CA LEU A 6 7.02 13.99 -29.04
C LEU A 6 8.46 14.52 -29.10
N SER A 7 8.64 15.83 -28.94
CA SER A 7 9.98 16.44 -28.92
C SER A 7 10.88 15.90 -27.79
N LEU A 8 10.30 15.60 -26.62
CA LEU A 8 11.03 15.00 -25.51
C LEU A 8 11.50 13.58 -25.83
N MET A 9 10.65 12.78 -26.44
CA MET A 9 10.99 11.40 -26.83
C MET A 9 12.03 11.36 -27.95
N GLU A 10 11.93 12.26 -28.93
CA GLU A 10 12.95 12.43 -29.98
C GLU A 10 14.30 12.82 -29.40
N ALA A 11 14.33 13.73 -28.43
CA ALA A 11 15.54 14.09 -27.71
C ALA A 11 16.14 12.91 -26.95
N ALA A 12 15.31 12.10 -26.27
CA ALA A 12 15.76 10.90 -25.55
C ALA A 12 16.31 9.81 -26.49
N LEU A 13 15.76 9.67 -27.67
CA LEU A 13 16.27 8.75 -28.71
C LEU A 13 17.58 9.23 -29.34
N GLY A 14 17.84 10.54 -29.36
CA GLY A 14 19.09 11.12 -29.88
C GLY A 14 20.22 11.25 -28.84
N ASP A 15 19.92 11.25 -27.56
CA ASP A 15 20.90 11.43 -26.48
C ASP A 15 21.69 10.14 -26.23
N THR A 16 22.98 10.16 -26.58
CA THR A 16 23.87 9.01 -26.43
C THR A 16 24.48 8.87 -25.04
N GLU A 17 24.41 9.91 -24.20
CA GLU A 17 24.99 9.89 -22.84
C GLU A 17 23.97 9.50 -21.78
N ARG A 18 22.72 9.99 -21.91
CA ARG A 18 21.67 9.84 -20.87
C ARG A 18 20.37 9.24 -21.40
N GLY A 19 20.28 9.03 -22.73
CA GLY A 19 19.10 8.49 -23.40
C GLY A 19 19.39 7.15 -24.09
N LEU A 20 18.57 6.86 -25.10
CA LEU A 20 18.61 5.61 -25.87
C LEU A 20 19.48 5.70 -27.13
N GLY A 21 20.12 6.84 -27.39
CA GLY A 21 20.88 7.08 -28.62
C GLY A 21 22.04 6.10 -28.85
N SER A 22 22.68 5.59 -27.78
CA SER A 22 23.74 4.57 -27.88
C SER A 22 23.24 3.20 -28.34
N ALA A 23 21.96 2.90 -28.20
CA ALA A 23 21.37 1.62 -28.61
C ALA A 23 21.07 1.52 -30.11
N GLY A 24 21.19 2.64 -30.87
CA GLY A 24 20.96 2.66 -32.31
C GLY A 24 19.53 2.29 -32.76
N LEU A 25 18.56 2.43 -31.84
CA LEU A 25 17.18 2.07 -32.06
C LEU A 25 16.48 3.08 -32.99
N ARG A 26 15.59 2.57 -33.82
CA ARG A 26 14.64 3.37 -34.61
C ARG A 26 13.24 3.13 -34.09
N ILE A 27 12.41 4.15 -34.15
CA ILE A 27 10.98 4.03 -33.81
C ILE A 27 10.15 4.54 -34.97
N GLU A 28 9.04 3.89 -35.23
CA GLU A 28 8.08 4.33 -36.26
C GLU A 28 7.31 5.55 -35.76
N ASP A 29 6.98 6.48 -36.69
CA ASP A 29 6.26 7.73 -36.34
C ASP A 29 4.91 7.46 -35.67
N ASP A 30 4.20 6.40 -36.11
CA ASP A 30 2.91 6.01 -35.54
C ASP A 30 3.08 5.43 -34.12
N ALA A 31 4.16 4.71 -33.85
CA ALA A 31 4.52 4.24 -32.53
C ALA A 31 4.82 5.39 -31.56
N LEU A 32 5.57 6.41 -32.01
CA LEU A 32 5.82 7.64 -31.22
C LEU A 32 4.52 8.37 -30.87
N ARG A 33 3.64 8.57 -31.84
CA ARG A 33 2.33 9.20 -31.62
C ARG A 33 1.46 8.38 -30.68
N ARG A 34 1.52 7.07 -30.78
CA ARG A 34 0.81 6.16 -29.88
C ARG A 34 1.27 6.31 -28.43
N ILE A 35 2.59 6.40 -28.18
CA ILE A 35 3.15 6.67 -26.87
C ILE A 35 2.67 8.02 -26.34
N ALA A 36 2.74 9.09 -27.16
CA ALA A 36 2.30 10.43 -26.75
C ALA A 36 0.82 10.45 -26.34
N SER A 37 -0.05 9.78 -27.12
CA SER A 37 -1.47 9.62 -26.79
C SER A 37 -1.69 8.86 -25.48
N LEU A 38 -1.01 7.73 -25.26
CA LEU A 38 -1.12 6.90 -24.08
C LEU A 38 -0.58 7.56 -22.81
N SER A 39 0.35 8.50 -22.95
CA SER A 39 0.94 9.23 -21.83
C SER A 39 0.04 10.31 -21.25
N SER A 40 -1.05 10.69 -21.95
CA SER A 40 -2.00 11.73 -21.52
C SER A 40 -1.33 13.04 -21.08
N GLY A 41 -0.21 13.41 -21.72
CA GLY A 41 0.55 14.63 -21.44
C GLY A 41 1.58 14.51 -20.32
N ASP A 42 1.75 13.33 -19.71
CA ASP A 42 2.78 13.07 -18.69
C ASP A 42 4.10 12.62 -19.33
N ALA A 43 5.13 13.47 -19.20
CA ALA A 43 6.47 13.24 -19.75
C ALA A 43 7.16 11.99 -19.20
N ARG A 44 7.06 11.73 -17.90
CA ARG A 44 7.64 10.53 -17.26
C ARG A 44 6.98 9.27 -17.79
N SER A 45 5.69 9.34 -17.94
CA SER A 45 4.84 8.30 -18.52
C SER A 45 5.31 7.94 -19.92
N ALA A 46 5.53 8.92 -20.78
CA ALA A 46 5.98 8.72 -22.15
C ALA A 46 7.38 8.08 -22.21
N LEU A 47 8.32 8.60 -21.42
CA LEU A 47 9.69 8.07 -21.38
C LEU A 47 9.74 6.63 -20.86
N ASN A 48 8.95 6.28 -19.85
CA ASN A 48 8.90 4.91 -19.32
C ASN A 48 8.33 3.92 -20.34
N ILE A 49 7.30 4.30 -21.13
CA ILE A 49 6.79 3.44 -22.20
C ILE A 49 7.86 3.28 -23.29
N LEU A 50 8.54 4.37 -23.64
CA LEU A 50 9.61 4.36 -24.65
C LEU A 50 10.77 3.44 -24.24
N GLU A 51 11.26 3.55 -23.00
CA GLU A 51 12.33 2.69 -22.47
C GLU A 51 11.92 1.21 -22.46
N LEU A 52 10.68 0.92 -22.07
CA LEU A 52 10.20 -0.47 -22.03
C LEU A 52 10.02 -1.05 -23.43
N ALA A 53 9.48 -0.26 -24.37
CA ALA A 53 9.37 -0.66 -25.78
C ALA A 53 10.74 -0.90 -26.42
N ALA A 54 11.73 -0.05 -26.08
CA ALA A 54 13.11 -0.22 -26.48
C ALA A 54 13.72 -1.53 -25.96
N ALA A 55 13.49 -1.86 -24.68
CA ALA A 55 13.97 -3.10 -24.07
C ALA A 55 13.35 -4.34 -24.73
N ILE A 56 12.04 -4.32 -25.04
CA ILE A 56 11.34 -5.38 -25.73
C ILE A 56 11.95 -5.61 -27.12
N ALA A 57 12.14 -4.55 -27.91
CA ALA A 57 12.73 -4.63 -29.25
C ALA A 57 14.18 -5.18 -29.23
N LEU A 58 14.96 -4.83 -28.22
CA LEU A 58 16.32 -5.34 -28.05
C LEU A 58 16.34 -6.85 -27.69
N ASP A 59 15.44 -7.27 -26.78
CA ASP A 59 15.32 -8.69 -26.39
C ASP A 59 14.91 -9.57 -27.60
N GLU A 60 13.96 -9.13 -28.41
CA GLU A 60 13.53 -9.82 -29.61
C GLU A 60 14.66 -9.93 -30.65
N SER A 61 15.45 -8.87 -30.81
CA SER A 61 16.62 -8.87 -31.68
C SER A 61 17.69 -9.87 -31.23
N ALA A 62 17.94 -9.98 -29.93
CA ALA A 62 18.89 -10.92 -29.35
C ALA A 62 18.44 -12.38 -29.54
N ILE A 63 17.15 -12.67 -29.48
CA ILE A 63 16.56 -14.01 -29.66
C ILE A 63 16.58 -14.42 -31.14
N SER A 64 16.36 -13.46 -32.06
CA SER A 64 16.26 -13.73 -33.50
C SER A 64 17.60 -13.90 -34.21
N GLY A 65 18.72 -13.75 -33.51
CA GLY A 65 20.08 -13.92 -34.05
C GLY A 65 20.42 -12.94 -35.19
N GLY A 66 19.72 -11.82 -35.28
CA GLY A 66 19.88 -10.79 -36.30
C GLY A 66 21.17 -9.99 -36.10
N THR A 67 22.05 -10.06 -37.08
CA THR A 67 23.25 -9.24 -37.18
C THR A 67 22.90 -7.91 -37.85
N ASP A 68 23.31 -6.81 -37.20
CA ASP A 68 23.55 -5.46 -37.73
C ASP A 68 22.53 -4.35 -37.59
N SER A 69 21.26 -4.54 -37.26
CA SER A 69 20.43 -3.42 -36.78
C SER A 69 19.27 -3.93 -35.95
N ALA A 70 19.02 -3.31 -34.77
CA ALA A 70 17.82 -3.59 -34.02
C ALA A 70 16.58 -3.27 -34.88
N PRO A 71 15.51 -4.10 -34.83
CA PRO A 71 14.27 -3.82 -35.56
C PRO A 71 13.69 -2.50 -35.09
N PRO A 72 12.96 -1.78 -35.94
CA PRO A 72 12.29 -0.56 -35.53
C PRO A 72 11.24 -0.88 -34.47
N ILE A 73 11.12 -0.03 -33.46
CA ILE A 73 10.06 -0.12 -32.47
C ILE A 73 8.76 0.28 -33.18
N GLY A 74 7.85 -0.66 -33.31
CA GLY A 74 6.53 -0.49 -33.93
C GLY A 74 5.40 -0.43 -32.90
N GLU A 75 4.16 -0.46 -33.41
CA GLU A 75 2.97 -0.43 -32.56
C GLU A 75 2.85 -1.67 -31.63
N ALA A 76 3.38 -2.83 -32.03
CA ALA A 76 3.32 -4.06 -31.25
C ALA A 76 4.13 -3.92 -29.94
N GLU A 77 5.38 -3.48 -30.03
CA GLU A 77 6.27 -3.26 -28.88
C GLU A 77 5.72 -2.15 -27.96
N VAL A 78 5.14 -1.10 -28.55
CA VAL A 78 4.46 -0.04 -27.78
C VAL A 78 3.22 -0.55 -27.08
N ALA A 79 2.39 -1.38 -27.72
CA ALA A 79 1.21 -1.97 -27.11
C ALA A 79 1.58 -2.89 -25.95
N GLU A 80 2.61 -3.73 -26.13
CA GLU A 80 3.14 -4.60 -25.08
C GLU A 80 3.75 -3.79 -23.94
N ALA A 81 4.56 -2.78 -24.24
CA ALA A 81 5.13 -1.88 -23.25
C ALA A 81 4.05 -1.14 -22.44
N ALA A 82 3.02 -0.63 -23.13
CA ALA A 82 1.89 0.04 -22.47
C ALA A 82 1.10 -0.93 -21.58
N GLN A 83 0.91 -2.18 -22.02
CA GLN A 83 0.26 -3.21 -21.24
C GLN A 83 1.10 -3.60 -20.01
N ARG A 84 2.40 -3.85 -20.18
CA ARG A 84 3.34 -4.12 -19.09
C ARG A 84 3.46 -2.93 -18.14
N ARG A 85 3.39 -1.67 -18.65
CA ARG A 85 3.41 -0.46 -17.84
C ARG A 85 2.16 -0.32 -16.97
N THR A 86 1.00 -0.68 -17.47
CA THR A 86 -0.21 -0.72 -16.63
C THR A 86 -0.01 -1.65 -15.44
N LEU A 87 0.89 -2.63 -15.58
CA LEU A 87 1.35 -3.55 -14.54
C LEU A 87 2.58 -3.03 -13.77
N LEU A 88 3.42 -2.17 -14.38
CA LEU A 88 4.56 -1.51 -13.73
C LEU A 88 4.10 -0.27 -12.96
N TYR A 89 3.43 -0.55 -11.88
CA TYR A 89 3.11 0.39 -10.82
C TYR A 89 4.42 0.95 -10.22
N ASP A 90 4.59 2.27 -10.23
CA ASP A 90 5.74 2.89 -9.56
C ASP A 90 5.61 2.68 -8.05
N LYS A 91 6.28 1.63 -7.56
CA LYS A 91 6.24 1.19 -6.14
C LYS A 91 6.75 2.25 -5.15
N THR A 92 7.36 3.32 -5.64
CA THR A 92 7.95 4.39 -4.83
C THR A 92 7.39 5.77 -5.13
N GLY A 93 6.53 5.92 -6.15
CA GLY A 93 6.00 7.18 -6.63
C GLY A 93 4.69 7.62 -5.99
N GLU A 94 4.20 8.78 -6.41
CA GLU A 94 2.96 9.39 -5.94
C GLU A 94 1.73 8.50 -6.17
N GLU A 95 1.68 7.77 -7.28
CA GLU A 95 0.62 6.82 -7.62
C GLU A 95 0.46 5.71 -6.57
N HIS A 96 1.55 5.16 -6.04
CA HIS A 96 1.53 4.18 -4.96
C HIS A 96 0.77 4.69 -3.74
N TYR A 97 1.07 5.93 -3.31
CA TYR A 97 0.38 6.55 -2.17
C TYR A 97 -1.06 6.91 -2.48
N ASN A 98 -1.35 7.30 -3.71
CA ASN A 98 -2.70 7.65 -4.14
C ASN A 98 -3.62 6.43 -4.14
N ILE A 99 -3.18 5.30 -4.68
CA ILE A 99 -4.01 4.09 -4.78
C ILE A 99 -4.25 3.45 -3.40
N ILE A 100 -3.23 3.33 -2.55
CA ILE A 100 -3.45 2.82 -1.19
C ILE A 100 -4.34 3.78 -0.36
N SER A 101 -4.23 5.09 -0.59
CA SER A 101 -5.11 6.07 0.02
C SER A 101 -6.55 5.94 -0.48
N ALA A 102 -6.75 5.67 -1.78
CA ALA A 102 -8.06 5.41 -2.36
C ALA A 102 -8.69 4.14 -1.77
N LEU A 103 -7.93 3.04 -1.65
CA LEU A 103 -8.38 1.82 -0.98
C LEU A 103 -8.86 2.11 0.45
N HIS A 104 -8.06 2.81 1.26
CA HIS A 104 -8.46 3.14 2.63
C HIS A 104 -9.70 4.05 2.70
N LYS A 105 -9.85 5.02 1.79
CA LYS A 105 -11.01 5.90 1.74
C LYS A 105 -12.28 5.14 1.37
N THR A 106 -12.22 4.24 0.39
CA THR A 106 -13.36 3.41 -0.01
C THR A 106 -13.77 2.42 1.07
N LEU A 107 -12.80 1.84 1.80
CA LEU A 107 -13.09 1.03 3.00
C LEU A 107 -13.82 1.84 4.07
N ARG A 108 -13.39 3.09 4.35
CA ARG A 108 -14.06 3.99 5.31
C ARG A 108 -15.45 4.38 4.87
N SER A 109 -15.66 4.55 3.57
CA SER A 109 -16.97 4.88 2.99
C SER A 109 -17.92 3.68 2.94
N SER A 110 -17.47 2.48 3.37
CA SER A 110 -18.23 1.23 3.29
C SER A 110 -18.67 0.89 1.87
N ASP A 111 -17.76 1.08 0.91
CA ASP A 111 -17.95 0.74 -0.51
C ASP A 111 -17.09 -0.47 -0.88
N PRO A 112 -17.63 -1.70 -0.82
CA PRO A 112 -16.87 -2.92 -1.10
C PRO A 112 -16.47 -3.04 -2.58
N ASP A 113 -17.27 -2.56 -3.51
CA ASP A 113 -16.99 -2.65 -4.94
C ASP A 113 -15.80 -1.77 -5.31
N ALA A 114 -15.81 -0.51 -4.87
CA ALA A 114 -14.68 0.39 -5.07
C ALA A 114 -13.41 -0.08 -4.32
N ALA A 115 -13.56 -0.65 -3.12
CA ALA A 115 -12.43 -1.20 -2.37
C ALA A 115 -11.78 -2.38 -3.11
N LEU A 116 -12.58 -3.32 -3.64
CA LEU A 116 -12.08 -4.42 -4.48
C LEU A 116 -11.43 -3.93 -5.77
N TYR A 117 -11.97 -2.89 -6.39
CA TYR A 117 -11.38 -2.30 -7.60
C TYR A 117 -9.96 -1.77 -7.31
N TRP A 118 -9.78 -0.99 -6.24
CA TRP A 118 -8.47 -0.46 -5.88
C TRP A 118 -7.50 -1.56 -5.43
N LEU A 119 -7.97 -2.57 -4.69
CA LEU A 119 -7.20 -3.76 -4.36
C LEU A 119 -6.72 -4.48 -5.62
N GLY A 120 -7.63 -4.75 -6.56
CA GLY A 120 -7.32 -5.41 -7.83
C GLY A 120 -6.26 -4.65 -8.61
N ARG A 121 -6.39 -3.32 -8.73
CA ARG A 121 -5.38 -2.48 -9.37
C ARG A 121 -4.00 -2.61 -8.74
N MET A 122 -3.91 -2.66 -7.40
CA MET A 122 -2.62 -2.84 -6.71
C MET A 122 -2.02 -4.23 -6.99
N LEU A 123 -2.82 -5.28 -6.88
CA LEU A 123 -2.36 -6.66 -7.09
C LEU A 123 -1.92 -6.92 -8.53
N GLU A 124 -2.68 -6.43 -9.53
CA GLU A 124 -2.34 -6.59 -10.95
C GLU A 124 -1.14 -5.72 -11.36
N ALA A 125 -0.93 -4.59 -10.68
CA ALA A 125 0.28 -3.77 -10.82
C ALA A 125 1.52 -4.37 -10.13
N GLY A 126 1.42 -5.54 -9.52
CA GLY A 126 2.53 -6.25 -8.87
C GLY A 126 2.95 -5.64 -7.52
N GLU A 127 2.05 -4.94 -6.82
CA GLU A 127 2.30 -4.48 -5.45
C GLU A 127 2.54 -5.66 -4.53
N ASP A 128 3.43 -5.49 -3.54
CA ASP A 128 3.69 -6.50 -2.52
C ASP A 128 2.40 -6.82 -1.73
N PRO A 129 1.84 -8.03 -1.87
CA PRO A 129 0.64 -8.41 -1.14
C PRO A 129 0.80 -8.29 0.38
N MET A 130 2.02 -8.47 0.91
CA MET A 130 2.29 -8.29 2.33
C MET A 130 2.24 -6.82 2.75
N TYR A 131 2.60 -5.89 1.85
CA TYR A 131 2.38 -4.46 2.09
C TYR A 131 0.88 -4.15 2.20
N ILE A 132 0.07 -4.65 1.25
CA ILE A 132 -1.39 -4.46 1.27
C ILE A 132 -1.98 -5.04 2.57
N LEU A 133 -1.62 -6.27 2.93
CA LEU A 133 -2.08 -6.91 4.17
C LEU A 133 -1.71 -6.11 5.43
N ARG A 134 -0.48 -5.58 5.52
CA ARG A 134 -0.10 -4.68 6.63
C ARG A 134 -1.02 -3.45 6.73
N ARG A 135 -1.41 -2.90 5.59
CA ARG A 135 -2.33 -1.75 5.54
C ARG A 135 -3.76 -2.13 5.97
N LEU A 136 -4.23 -3.32 5.58
CA LEU A 136 -5.54 -3.84 5.98
C LEU A 136 -5.59 -4.20 7.47
N VAL A 137 -4.53 -4.79 8.04
CA VAL A 137 -4.40 -5.03 9.50
C VAL A 137 -4.46 -3.71 10.26
N ARG A 138 -3.77 -2.68 9.78
CA ARG A 138 -3.85 -1.35 10.37
C ARG A 138 -5.27 -0.79 10.30
N PHE A 139 -5.94 -0.92 9.16
CA PHE A 139 -7.34 -0.50 9.00
C PHE A 139 -8.27 -1.20 10.00
N ALA A 140 -8.10 -2.51 10.18
CA ALA A 140 -8.88 -3.29 11.13
C ALA A 140 -8.75 -2.76 12.57
N THR A 141 -7.59 -2.24 12.96
CA THR A 141 -7.36 -1.70 14.32
C THR A 141 -7.72 -0.22 14.46
N GLU A 142 -7.48 0.60 13.45
CA GLU A 142 -7.68 2.06 13.51
C GLU A 142 -9.11 2.47 13.18
N ASP A 143 -9.70 1.88 12.13
CA ASP A 143 -10.95 2.33 11.53
C ASP A 143 -12.16 1.45 11.91
N VAL A 144 -11.96 0.15 12.17
CA VAL A 144 -12.99 -0.77 12.66
C VAL A 144 -12.91 -0.87 14.18
N GLY A 145 -11.74 -1.19 14.71
CA GLY A 145 -11.46 -1.24 16.14
C GLY A 145 -12.43 -2.13 16.91
N LEU A 146 -12.95 -1.61 18.02
CA LEU A 146 -13.89 -2.35 18.89
C LEU A 146 -15.34 -2.33 18.38
N ALA A 147 -15.66 -1.66 17.27
CA ALA A 147 -16.97 -1.78 16.65
C ALA A 147 -17.20 -3.20 16.12
N ASP A 148 -16.13 -3.85 15.68
CA ASP A 148 -16.11 -5.28 15.33
C ASP A 148 -14.75 -5.91 15.67
N PRO A 149 -14.60 -6.54 16.84
CA PRO A 149 -13.34 -7.15 17.27
C PRO A 149 -12.85 -8.30 16.39
N GLN A 150 -13.73 -8.89 15.57
CA GLN A 150 -13.34 -9.95 14.63
C GLN A 150 -12.48 -9.43 13.48
N ALA A 151 -12.55 -8.14 13.17
CA ALA A 151 -11.82 -7.55 12.05
C ALA A 151 -10.31 -7.80 12.14
N LEU A 152 -9.71 -7.62 13.31
CA LEU A 152 -8.29 -7.89 13.51
C LEU A 152 -7.96 -9.39 13.39
N THR A 153 -8.81 -10.25 13.93
CA THR A 153 -8.63 -11.71 13.85
C THR A 153 -8.66 -12.17 12.39
N LEU A 154 -9.64 -11.72 11.61
CA LEU A 154 -9.75 -12.05 10.19
C LEU A 154 -8.60 -11.47 9.37
N ALA A 155 -8.14 -10.28 9.70
CA ALA A 155 -6.98 -9.68 9.02
C ALA A 155 -5.71 -10.51 9.23
N MET A 156 -5.49 -11.04 10.43
CA MET A 156 -4.37 -11.94 10.71
C MET A 156 -4.56 -13.32 10.06
N ALA A 157 -5.79 -13.84 10.04
CA ALA A 157 -6.10 -15.08 9.35
C ALA A 157 -5.86 -14.99 7.83
N ALA A 158 -6.27 -13.90 7.20
CA ALA A 158 -6.01 -13.64 5.78
C ALA A 158 -4.51 -13.53 5.48
N GLN A 159 -3.74 -12.89 6.36
CA GLN A 159 -2.28 -12.81 6.25
C GLN A 159 -1.64 -14.20 6.32
N GLN A 160 -2.06 -15.04 7.26
CA GLN A 160 -1.58 -16.41 7.39
C GLN A 160 -1.97 -17.28 6.19
N ALA A 161 -3.22 -17.19 5.73
CA ALA A 161 -3.72 -17.89 4.55
C ALA A 161 -2.90 -17.51 3.29
N PHE A 162 -2.68 -16.22 3.06
CA PHE A 162 -1.84 -15.77 1.97
C PHE A 162 -0.42 -16.30 2.07
N HIS A 163 0.19 -16.28 3.26
CA HIS A 163 1.56 -16.79 3.47
C HIS A 163 1.65 -18.30 3.21
N PHE A 164 0.61 -19.05 3.54
CA PHE A 164 0.56 -20.51 3.36
C PHE A 164 0.26 -20.93 1.91
N ILE A 165 -0.67 -20.24 1.26
CA ILE A 165 -1.16 -20.58 -0.10
C ILE A 165 -0.24 -19.98 -1.17
N GLY A 166 0.16 -18.71 -1.00
CA GLY A 166 0.94 -17.94 -1.99
C GLY A 166 0.11 -17.44 -3.18
N LEU A 167 0.80 -16.93 -4.20
CA LEU A 167 0.20 -16.50 -5.45
C LEU A 167 0.09 -17.68 -6.44
N PRO A 168 -0.95 -17.68 -7.30
CA PRO A 168 -1.97 -16.64 -7.46
C PRO A 168 -3.18 -16.78 -6.53
N GLU A 169 -3.45 -17.95 -5.95
CA GLU A 169 -4.69 -18.30 -5.24
C GLU A 169 -4.88 -17.49 -3.95
N GLY A 170 -3.79 -17.13 -3.27
CA GLY A 170 -3.82 -16.34 -2.03
C GLY A 170 -4.41 -14.94 -2.17
N LYS A 171 -4.57 -14.41 -3.42
CA LYS A 171 -5.25 -13.14 -3.69
C LYS A 171 -6.70 -13.13 -3.15
N LEU A 172 -7.38 -14.29 -3.14
CA LEU A 172 -8.77 -14.39 -2.68
C LEU A 172 -8.89 -14.14 -1.18
N ALA A 173 -7.92 -14.56 -0.36
CA ALA A 173 -7.93 -14.28 1.07
C ALA A 173 -7.83 -12.77 1.35
N ILE A 174 -7.06 -12.03 0.53
CA ILE A 174 -6.95 -10.57 0.62
C ILE A 174 -8.24 -9.90 0.17
N ALA A 175 -8.86 -10.40 -0.90
CA ALA A 175 -10.12 -9.89 -1.43
C ALA A 175 -11.27 -10.08 -0.43
N GLU A 176 -11.39 -11.27 0.18
CA GLU A 176 -12.37 -11.58 1.22
C GLU A 176 -12.22 -10.62 2.41
N LEU A 177 -11.00 -10.44 2.92
CA LEU A 177 -10.71 -9.49 3.99
C LEU A 177 -11.12 -8.05 3.60
N THR A 178 -10.84 -7.64 2.38
CA THR A 178 -11.17 -6.29 1.88
C THR A 178 -12.67 -6.05 1.90
N VAL A 179 -13.47 -7.00 1.40
CA VAL A 179 -14.94 -6.92 1.43
C VAL A 179 -15.45 -6.88 2.86
N TYR A 180 -14.92 -7.74 3.72
CA TYR A 180 -15.29 -7.77 5.14
C TYR A 180 -15.03 -6.42 5.81
N LEU A 181 -13.82 -5.86 5.65
CA LEU A 181 -13.46 -4.57 6.24
C LEU A 181 -14.29 -3.41 5.67
N ALA A 182 -14.67 -3.47 4.40
CA ALA A 182 -15.57 -2.48 3.82
C ALA A 182 -16.97 -2.54 4.45
N ALA A 183 -17.51 -3.74 4.67
CA ALA A 183 -18.85 -3.96 5.23
C ALA A 183 -18.91 -3.79 6.77
N ALA A 184 -17.79 -3.98 7.48
CA ALA A 184 -17.74 -3.90 8.94
C ALA A 184 -18.12 -2.52 9.46
N PRO A 185 -18.75 -2.41 10.66
CA PRO A 185 -18.97 -1.13 11.31
C PRO A 185 -17.64 -0.44 11.63
N LYS A 186 -17.63 0.89 11.65
CA LYS A 186 -16.41 1.70 11.81
C LYS A 186 -16.40 2.41 13.16
N SER A 187 -15.23 2.38 13.84
CA SER A 187 -14.97 3.17 15.05
C SER A 187 -13.48 3.44 15.23
N ASP A 188 -13.12 4.70 15.27
CA ASP A 188 -11.78 5.18 15.60
C ASP A 188 -11.58 5.47 17.10
N ALA A 189 -12.50 4.98 17.95
CA ALA A 189 -12.53 5.31 19.38
C ALA A 189 -11.23 4.94 20.10
N VAL A 190 -10.64 3.76 19.78
CA VAL A 190 -9.38 3.31 20.37
C VAL A 190 -8.22 4.20 19.93
N TYR A 191 -8.16 4.55 18.64
CA TYR A 191 -7.15 5.45 18.09
C TYR A 191 -7.18 6.83 18.80
N ARG A 192 -8.38 7.43 18.92
CA ARG A 192 -8.56 8.71 19.61
C ARG A 192 -8.24 8.61 21.10
N ALA A 193 -8.63 7.51 21.77
CA ALA A 193 -8.33 7.29 23.18
C ALA A 193 -6.84 7.21 23.43
N TYR A 194 -6.11 6.42 22.62
CA TYR A 194 -4.66 6.30 22.73
C TYR A 194 -3.94 7.63 22.45
N GLY A 195 -4.44 8.42 21.49
CA GLY A 195 -3.94 9.77 21.22
C GLY A 195 -4.12 10.73 22.42
N ARG A 196 -5.21 10.60 23.18
CA ARG A 196 -5.43 11.36 24.43
C ARG A 196 -4.47 10.91 25.52
N VAL A 197 -4.27 9.60 25.70
CA VAL A 197 -3.31 9.05 26.66
C VAL A 197 -1.91 9.56 26.38
N LYS A 198 -1.48 9.54 25.11
CA LYS A 198 -0.15 10.05 24.73
C LYS A 198 0.02 11.51 25.11
N ARG A 199 -0.96 12.36 24.82
CA ARG A 199 -0.93 13.78 25.21
C ARG A 199 -0.87 13.97 26.72
N ALA A 200 -1.67 13.22 27.48
CA ALA A 200 -1.64 13.29 28.95
C ALA A 200 -0.26 12.92 29.52
N ILE A 201 0.40 11.90 28.95
CA ILE A 201 1.76 11.52 29.35
C ILE A 201 2.77 12.62 29.00
N ASP A 202 2.63 13.27 27.84
CA ASP A 202 3.51 14.37 27.42
C ASP A 202 3.35 15.60 28.31
N GLU A 203 2.10 15.88 28.77
CA GLU A 203 1.76 17.01 29.65
C GLU A 203 2.14 16.77 31.13
N HIS A 204 2.12 15.50 31.58
CA HIS A 204 2.38 15.08 32.97
C HIS A 204 3.49 14.02 33.05
N PRO A 205 4.71 14.32 32.62
CA PRO A 205 5.79 13.34 32.64
C PRO A 205 6.20 13.03 34.09
N ALA A 206 6.44 11.77 34.39
CA ALA A 206 7.00 11.28 35.64
C ALA A 206 6.08 11.34 36.86
N GLU A 207 4.77 11.38 36.73
CA GLU A 207 3.88 11.13 37.84
C GLU A 207 4.08 9.71 38.40
N SER A 208 4.20 9.64 39.74
CA SER A 208 4.40 8.33 40.37
C SER A 208 3.07 7.55 40.46
N VAL A 209 3.13 6.21 40.33
CA VAL A 209 1.96 5.37 40.49
C VAL A 209 1.30 5.64 41.86
N PRO A 210 -0.02 5.92 41.93
CA PRO A 210 -0.74 6.13 43.17
C PRO A 210 -0.55 4.98 44.16
N LYS A 211 -0.48 5.31 45.48
CA LYS A 211 -0.14 4.30 46.49
C LYS A 211 -1.09 3.10 46.52
N HIS A 212 -2.39 3.31 46.31
CA HIS A 212 -3.40 2.24 46.29
C HIS A 212 -3.20 1.26 45.16
N LEU A 213 -2.56 1.65 44.05
CA LEU A 213 -2.27 0.77 42.89
C LEU A 213 -0.91 0.07 43.01
N ARG A 214 -0.10 0.38 44.06
CA ARG A 214 1.21 -0.24 44.24
C ARG A 214 1.08 -1.58 44.97
N ASN A 215 1.86 -2.58 44.56
CA ASN A 215 1.97 -3.82 45.32
C ASN A 215 2.76 -3.62 46.64
N ALA A 216 2.37 -4.31 47.73
CA ALA A 216 3.00 -4.28 49.02
C ALA A 216 3.56 -5.66 49.44
N PRO A 217 4.61 -6.19 48.79
CA PRO A 217 5.15 -7.51 49.08
C PRO A 217 5.89 -7.60 50.42
N THR A 218 6.35 -6.47 50.95
CA THR A 218 7.07 -6.44 52.25
C THR A 218 6.25 -5.74 53.33
N ASN A 219 6.57 -6.02 54.61
CA ASN A 219 5.92 -5.35 55.72
C ASN A 219 6.14 -3.84 55.73
N LEU A 220 7.33 -3.39 55.38
CA LEU A 220 7.64 -1.97 55.26
C LEU A 220 6.73 -1.28 54.19
N MET A 221 6.49 -1.92 53.05
CA MET A 221 5.58 -1.36 52.04
C MET A 221 4.14 -1.29 52.51
N LYS A 222 3.68 -2.24 53.34
CA LYS A 222 2.36 -2.18 53.95
C LYS A 222 2.27 -1.04 54.97
N GLU A 223 3.33 -0.80 55.79
CA GLU A 223 3.43 0.32 56.71
C GLU A 223 3.45 1.68 55.98
N LEU A 224 3.95 1.72 54.75
CA LEU A 224 3.93 2.89 53.88
C LEU A 224 2.61 3.06 53.10
N ASP A 225 1.57 2.31 53.43
CA ASP A 225 0.23 2.35 52.83
C ASP A 225 0.18 1.93 51.33
N TYR A 226 1.12 1.11 50.86
CA TYR A 226 1.05 0.57 49.48
C TYR A 226 -0.09 -0.45 49.37
N GLY A 227 -0.93 -0.30 48.36
CA GLY A 227 -2.10 -1.13 48.11
C GLY A 227 -3.29 -0.86 49.04
N LYS A 228 -3.15 0.12 49.99
CA LYS A 228 -4.24 0.44 50.89
C LYS A 228 -5.36 1.16 50.17
N GLY A 229 -6.58 0.59 50.30
CA GLY A 229 -7.77 1.14 49.62
C GLY A 229 -7.98 0.58 48.20
N TYR A 230 -7.10 -0.29 47.73
CA TYR A 230 -7.35 -0.99 46.45
C TYR A 230 -8.62 -1.85 46.52
N GLN A 231 -9.53 -1.62 45.60
CA GLN A 231 -10.77 -2.36 45.47
C GLN A 231 -10.62 -3.42 44.34
N HIS A 232 -10.76 -4.68 44.70
CA HIS A 232 -10.65 -5.74 43.72
C HIS A 232 -11.96 -5.89 42.97
N ALA A 233 -12.01 -5.54 41.69
CA ALA A 233 -13.22 -5.50 40.88
C ALA A 233 -14.07 -6.78 40.92
N HIS A 234 -13.42 -7.97 40.97
CA HIS A 234 -14.14 -9.25 41.11
C HIS A 234 -14.94 -9.45 42.40
N GLN A 235 -14.83 -8.56 43.37
CA GLN A 235 -15.63 -8.57 44.59
C GLN A 235 -16.93 -7.78 44.49
N PHE A 236 -17.17 -7.17 43.33
CA PHE A 236 -18.35 -6.35 43.02
C PHE A 236 -19.13 -6.98 41.87
N ASP A 237 -20.46 -6.95 41.95
CA ASP A 237 -21.36 -7.63 41.01
C ASP A 237 -21.15 -7.20 39.54
N ASP A 238 -20.87 -5.93 39.29
CA ASP A 238 -20.63 -5.38 37.97
C ASP A 238 -19.16 -5.40 37.53
N ALA A 239 -18.25 -5.88 38.41
CA ALA A 239 -16.79 -5.81 38.20
C ALA A 239 -16.27 -4.41 37.80
N VAL A 240 -16.98 -3.35 38.22
CA VAL A 240 -16.64 -1.94 37.98
C VAL A 240 -16.40 -1.24 39.30
N VAL A 241 -15.25 -0.62 39.45
CA VAL A 241 -14.90 0.20 40.61
C VAL A 241 -14.27 1.51 40.14
N GLU A 242 -14.61 2.60 40.80
CA GLU A 242 -13.91 3.88 40.61
C GLU A 242 -12.59 3.86 41.40
N MET A 243 -11.48 4.18 40.74
CA MET A 243 -10.14 4.21 41.30
C MET A 243 -9.54 5.60 41.35
#